data_d1c4e004247afe807fd0f20bba0c3a29
#
_entry.id   d1c4e004247afe807fd0f20bba0c3a29
#
_cell.length_a   1.000
_cell.length_b   1.000
_cell.length_c   1.000
_cell.angle_alpha   90.00
_cell.angle_beta   90.00
_cell.angle_gamma   90.00
#
_symmetry.space_group_name_H-M   'P 1'
#
loop_
_entity.id
_entity.type
_entity.pdbx_description
1 polymer ?
#
loop_
_entity_poly.entity_id
_entity_poly.type
_entity_poly.pdbx_seq_one_letter_code
_entity_poly.pdbx_strand_id
1 'polypeptide(L)'
;MKHRLLILGTLGEFEQLVQKAREKGYYTIVCDGYPDGPARKFADEAFQIPVTDTERIACLCREKEIDGIITSFSDLLLECMVKIADRAGIPCYLKPEQLPWYRDKSATL
;
A
#
# COMPACT_ATOMS: atom_id res chain seq x y z
N MET A 1 12.57 -11.20 8.09
CA MET A 1 12.43 -10.04 7.20
C MET A 1 10.99 -9.58 7.16
N LYS A 2 10.80 -8.26 7.11
CA LYS A 2 9.46 -7.71 7.01
C LYS A 2 8.96 -7.75 5.57
N HIS A 3 7.70 -8.10 5.40
CA HIS A 3 7.07 -7.94 4.10
C HIS A 3 6.86 -6.46 3.82
N ARG A 4 7.10 -6.05 2.59
CA ARG A 4 6.99 -4.66 2.16
C ARG A 4 5.65 -4.45 1.47
N LEU A 5 4.88 -3.53 1.99
CA LEU A 5 3.53 -3.25 1.52
C LEU A 5 3.46 -1.82 0.99
N LEU A 6 3.03 -1.67 -0.26
CA LEU A 6 2.78 -0.36 -0.83
C LEU A 6 1.30 -0.02 -0.64
N ILE A 7 1.05 1.16 -0.09
CA ILE A 7 -0.30 1.66 0.14
C ILE A 7 -0.52 2.85 -0.78
N LEU A 8 -1.49 2.76 -1.67
CA LEU A 8 -1.85 3.86 -2.55
C LEU A 8 -2.85 4.77 -1.84
N GLY A 9 -2.39 5.96 -1.48
CA GLY A 9 -3.20 6.95 -0.81
C GLY A 9 -2.58 7.38 0.51
N THR A 10 -2.75 8.66 0.85
CA THR A 10 -2.20 9.22 2.09
C THR A 10 -3.25 10.04 2.86
N LEU A 11 -4.50 10.05 2.41
CA LEU A 11 -5.57 10.79 3.07
C LEU A 11 -5.95 10.16 4.41
N GLY A 12 -6.78 10.86 5.18
CA GLY A 12 -7.11 10.45 6.54
C GLY A 12 -7.64 9.03 6.68
N GLU A 13 -8.40 8.56 5.72
CA GLU A 13 -8.94 7.20 5.75
C GLU A 13 -7.85 6.12 5.65
N PHE A 14 -6.65 6.50 5.20
CA PHE A 14 -5.53 5.57 5.10
C PHE A 14 -4.67 5.50 6.36
N GLU A 15 -4.86 6.43 7.31
CA GLU A 15 -4.09 6.44 8.55
C GLU A 15 -4.21 5.12 9.31
N GLN A 16 -5.43 4.64 9.48
CA GLN A 16 -5.67 3.39 10.21
C GLN A 16 -5.09 2.20 9.47
N LEU A 17 -5.17 2.21 8.14
CA LEU A 17 -4.63 1.13 7.33
C LEU A 17 -3.11 1.03 7.50
N VAL A 18 -2.42 2.16 7.46
CA VAL A 18 -0.97 2.20 7.65
C VAL A 18 -0.58 1.73 9.04
N GLN A 19 -1.25 2.24 10.06
CA GLN A 19 -0.98 1.86 11.44
C GLN A 19 -1.19 0.36 11.66
N LYS A 20 -2.27 -0.16 11.12
CA LYS A 20 -2.60 -1.58 11.26
C LYS A 20 -1.55 -2.46 10.59
N ALA A 21 -1.10 -2.05 9.40
CA ALA A 21 -0.06 -2.78 8.68
C ALA A 21 1.26 -2.79 9.46
N ARG A 22 1.62 -1.67 10.07
CA ARG A 22 2.83 -1.59 10.89
C ARG A 22 2.73 -2.45 12.14
N GLU A 23 1.56 -2.48 12.77
CA GLU A 23 1.32 -3.33 13.94
C GLU A 23 1.51 -4.80 13.61
N LYS A 24 1.20 -5.18 12.36
CA LYS A 24 1.38 -6.55 11.90
C LYS A 24 2.81 -6.86 11.48
N GLY A 25 3.70 -5.88 11.56
CA GLY A 25 5.10 -6.07 11.24
C GLY A 25 5.47 -5.83 9.77
N TYR A 26 4.60 -5.19 9.00
CA TYR A 26 4.90 -4.87 7.62
C TYR A 26 5.73 -3.60 7.52
N TYR A 27 6.63 -3.56 6.54
CA TYR A 27 7.33 -2.34 6.20
C TYR A 27 6.43 -1.56 5.23
N THR A 28 5.93 -0.41 5.67
CA THR A 28 4.91 0.33 4.93
C THR A 28 5.50 1.45 4.10
N ILE A 29 5.06 1.53 2.85
CA ILE A 29 5.45 2.58 1.92
C ILE A 29 4.16 3.16 1.36
N VAL A 30 3.96 4.46 1.52
CA VAL A 30 2.76 5.13 0.97
C VAL A 30 3.14 5.97 -0.24
N CYS A 31 2.23 6.08 -1.18
CA CYS A 31 2.45 6.81 -2.41
C CYS A 31 1.18 7.55 -2.80
N ASP A 32 1.29 8.85 -3.04
CA ASP A 32 0.16 9.70 -3.42
C ASP A 32 0.71 11.00 -4.01
N GLY A 33 -0.12 11.67 -4.81
CA GLY A 33 0.22 12.98 -5.35
C GLY A 33 0.15 14.11 -4.33
N TYR A 34 -0.50 13.89 -3.19
CA TYR A 34 -0.62 14.91 -2.14
C TYR A 34 0.64 14.96 -1.28
N PRO A 35 1.27 16.13 -1.12
CA PRO A 35 2.48 16.23 -0.33
C PRO A 35 2.24 16.13 1.18
N ASP A 36 1.05 16.48 1.64
CA ASP A 36 0.73 16.59 3.07
C ASP A 36 -0.29 15.59 3.56
N GLY A 37 -0.45 14.45 2.87
CA GLY A 37 -1.40 13.44 3.29
C GLY A 37 -1.10 12.93 4.71
N PRO A 38 -2.08 12.91 5.61
CA PRO A 38 -1.83 12.58 7.01
C PRO A 38 -1.28 11.17 7.25
N ALA A 39 -1.60 10.21 6.38
CA ALA A 39 -1.08 8.85 6.55
C ALA A 39 0.43 8.75 6.36
N ARG A 40 1.06 9.76 5.75
CA ARG A 40 2.51 9.77 5.54
C ARG A 40 3.29 9.71 6.86
N LYS A 41 2.74 10.28 7.90
CA LYS A 41 3.38 10.31 9.23
C LYS A 41 3.57 8.92 9.82
N PHE A 42 2.69 8.02 9.48
CA PHE A 42 2.66 6.69 10.08
C PHE A 42 3.40 5.64 9.26
N ALA A 43 3.75 5.97 8.01
CA ALA A 43 4.44 5.03 7.13
C ALA A 43 5.95 5.06 7.38
N ASP A 44 6.60 3.97 7.03
CA ASP A 44 8.07 3.90 7.10
C ASP A 44 8.71 4.76 6.01
N GLU A 45 8.11 4.79 4.83
CA GLU A 45 8.53 5.66 3.74
C GLU A 45 7.30 6.26 3.06
N ALA A 46 7.48 7.45 2.48
CA ALA A 46 6.40 8.12 1.76
C ALA A 46 6.96 8.77 0.50
N PHE A 47 6.24 8.62 -0.59
CA PHE A 47 6.64 9.18 -1.87
C PHE A 47 5.53 10.03 -2.45
N GLN A 48 5.89 11.17 -3.01
CA GLN A 48 4.93 12.04 -3.68
C GLN A 48 4.94 11.73 -5.17
N ILE A 49 4.16 10.75 -5.57
CA ILE A 49 4.00 10.35 -6.97
C ILE A 49 2.50 10.25 -7.24
N PRO A 50 1.97 10.94 -8.24
CA PRO A 50 0.55 10.81 -8.56
C PRO A 50 0.16 9.36 -8.79
N VAL A 51 -0.95 8.93 -8.23
CA VAL A 51 -1.40 7.53 -8.36
C VAL A 51 -1.66 7.13 -9.80
N THR A 52 -1.93 8.12 -10.67
CA THR A 52 -2.12 7.89 -12.11
C THR A 52 -0.80 7.61 -12.84
N ASP A 53 0.34 7.92 -12.24
CA ASP A 53 1.65 7.64 -12.84
C ASP A 53 2.05 6.20 -12.52
N THR A 54 1.33 5.27 -13.12
CA THR A 54 1.45 3.85 -12.82
C THR A 54 2.82 3.28 -13.18
N GLU A 55 3.46 3.81 -14.22
CA GLU A 55 4.78 3.34 -14.61
C GLU A 55 5.84 3.68 -13.57
N ARG A 56 5.81 4.90 -13.04
CA ARG A 56 6.76 5.32 -12.01
C ARG A 56 6.58 4.52 -10.74
N ILE A 57 5.33 4.30 -10.36
CA ILE A 57 5.03 3.53 -9.16
C ILE A 57 5.42 2.07 -9.33
N ALA A 58 5.22 1.50 -10.52
CA ALA A 58 5.66 0.14 -10.79
C ALA A 58 7.19 0.01 -10.70
N CYS A 59 7.92 1.02 -11.18
CA CYS A 59 9.38 1.05 -11.03
C CYS A 59 9.77 1.12 -9.55
N LEU A 60 9.06 1.93 -8.77
CA LEU A 60 9.27 2.03 -7.33
C LEU A 60 9.06 0.68 -6.65
N CYS A 61 8.03 -0.05 -7.06
CA CYS A 61 7.75 -1.37 -6.51
C CYS A 61 8.92 -2.34 -6.76
N ARG A 62 9.52 -2.27 -7.93
CA ARG A 62 10.66 -3.11 -8.25
C ARG A 62 11.91 -2.70 -7.47
N GLU A 63 12.17 -1.41 -7.39
CA GLU A 63 13.32 -0.88 -6.64
C GLU A 63 13.25 -1.22 -5.17
N LYS A 64 12.08 -1.11 -4.59
CA LYS A 64 11.87 -1.33 -3.16
C LYS A 64 11.50 -2.77 -2.83
N GLU A 65 11.45 -3.63 -3.82
CA GLU A 65 11.10 -5.05 -3.64
C GLU A 65 9.77 -5.20 -2.88
N ILE A 66 8.75 -4.50 -3.36
CA ILE A 66 7.42 -4.53 -2.76
C ILE A 66 6.79 -5.91 -2.93
N ASP A 67 6.24 -6.44 -1.85
CA ASP A 67 5.60 -7.77 -1.84
C ASP A 67 4.12 -7.73 -2.21
N GLY A 68 3.48 -6.59 -2.03
CA GLY A 68 2.07 -6.46 -2.37
C GLY A 68 1.62 -5.01 -2.32
N ILE A 69 0.50 -4.71 -2.99
CA ILE A 69 -0.09 -3.37 -3.04
C ILE A 69 -1.49 -3.45 -2.45
N ILE A 70 -1.86 -2.45 -1.66
CA ILE A 70 -3.21 -2.35 -1.11
C ILE A 70 -3.72 -0.93 -1.28
N THR A 71 -5.00 -0.80 -1.56
CA THR A 71 -5.69 0.48 -1.55
C THR A 71 -7.16 0.26 -1.17
N SER A 72 -7.89 1.35 -1.04
CA SER A 72 -9.28 1.28 -0.61
C SER A 72 -10.00 2.59 -0.96
N PHE A 73 -11.32 2.59 -0.86
CA PHE A 73 -12.17 3.77 -0.88
C PHE A 73 -12.42 4.45 -2.23
N SER A 74 -11.67 4.13 -3.29
CA SER A 74 -11.84 4.81 -4.56
C SER A 74 -11.70 3.88 -5.75
N ASP A 75 -12.62 4.00 -6.71
CA ASP A 75 -12.54 3.23 -7.94
C ASP A 75 -11.30 3.61 -8.76
N LEU A 76 -10.93 4.89 -8.73
CA LEU A 76 -9.73 5.36 -9.41
C LEU A 76 -8.48 4.71 -8.82
N LEU A 77 -8.37 4.67 -7.49
CA LEU A 77 -7.24 4.05 -6.82
C LEU A 77 -7.18 2.56 -7.12
N LEU A 78 -8.33 1.91 -7.15
CA LEU A 78 -8.40 0.49 -7.47
C LEU A 78 -7.88 0.22 -8.88
N GLU A 79 -8.33 1.01 -9.84
CA GLU A 79 -7.92 0.87 -11.24
C GLU A 79 -6.41 1.07 -11.38
N CYS A 80 -5.87 2.11 -10.75
CA CYS A 80 -4.43 2.38 -10.77
C CYS A 80 -3.65 1.26 -10.09
N MET A 81 -4.14 0.74 -8.99
CA MET A 81 -3.50 -0.35 -8.27
C MET A 81 -3.36 -1.59 -9.13
N VAL A 82 -4.42 -1.95 -9.84
CA VAL A 82 -4.38 -3.13 -10.73
C VAL A 82 -3.34 -2.95 -11.83
N LYS A 83 -3.28 -1.76 -12.43
CA LYS A 83 -2.29 -1.46 -13.47
C LYS A 83 -0.87 -1.55 -12.94
N ILE A 84 -0.63 -0.99 -11.75
CA ILE A 84 0.68 -1.02 -11.12
C ILE A 84 1.08 -2.46 -10.79
N ALA A 85 0.19 -3.22 -10.19
CA ALA A 85 0.45 -4.59 -9.82
C ALA A 85 0.79 -5.45 -11.03
N ASP A 86 0.05 -5.26 -12.12
CA ASP A 86 0.29 -5.99 -13.36
C ASP A 86 1.68 -5.68 -13.93
N ARG A 87 2.04 -4.40 -13.98
CA ARG A 87 3.35 -3.98 -14.49
C ARG A 87 4.51 -4.44 -13.62
N ALA A 88 4.32 -4.41 -12.31
CA ALA A 88 5.35 -4.81 -11.36
C ALA A 88 5.40 -6.32 -11.13
N GLY A 89 4.36 -7.04 -11.54
CA GLY A 89 4.28 -8.48 -11.34
C GLY A 89 4.07 -8.89 -9.90
N ILE A 90 3.32 -8.08 -9.13
CA ILE A 90 3.05 -8.35 -7.73
C ILE A 90 1.54 -8.39 -7.47
N PRO A 91 1.11 -9.06 -6.38
CA PRO A 91 -0.31 -9.12 -6.06
C PRO A 91 -0.85 -7.80 -5.52
N CYS A 92 -2.15 -7.59 -5.68
CA CYS A 92 -2.83 -6.43 -5.13
C CYS A 92 -4.03 -6.87 -4.30
N TYR A 93 -4.37 -6.05 -3.30
CA TYR A 93 -5.39 -6.38 -2.32
C TYR A 93 -6.30 -5.19 -2.05
N LEU A 94 -7.54 -5.46 -1.67
CA LEU A 94 -8.52 -4.44 -1.31
C LEU A 94 -8.70 -4.30 0.20
N LYS A 95 -8.39 -5.34 0.94
CA LYS A 95 -8.55 -5.37 2.39
C LYS A 95 -7.32 -6.00 3.04
N PRO A 96 -6.95 -5.52 4.24
CA PRO A 96 -5.81 -6.11 4.95
C PRO A 96 -5.96 -7.61 5.18
N GLU A 97 -7.19 -8.09 5.38
CA GLU A 97 -7.47 -9.50 5.64
C GLU A 97 -7.12 -10.40 4.46
N GLN A 98 -7.05 -9.84 3.26
CA GLN A 98 -6.70 -10.59 2.05
C GLN A 98 -5.20 -10.86 1.93
N LEU A 99 -4.38 -10.13 2.69
CA LEU A 99 -2.94 -10.31 2.66
C LEU A 99 -2.56 -11.70 3.16
N PRO A 100 -1.74 -12.46 2.42
CA PRO A 100 -1.36 -13.82 2.87
C PRO A 100 -0.56 -13.81 4.16
N TRP A 101 0.04 -12.67 4.50
CA TRP A 101 0.85 -12.52 5.72
C TRP A 101 0.05 -11.92 6.88
N TYR A 102 -1.20 -11.57 6.64
CA TYR A 102 -2.05 -10.95 7.66
C TYR A 102 -2.49 -12.00 8.66
N ARG A 103 -2.26 -11.72 9.93
CA ARG A 103 -2.70 -12.58 11.01
C ARG A 103 -3.63 -11.80 11.92
N ASP A 104 -4.87 -12.17 11.92
CA ASP A 104 -5.87 -11.62 12.81
C ASP A 104 -6.13 -12.65 13.91
N LYS A 105 -5.89 -12.27 15.15
CA LYS A 105 -6.08 -13.18 16.28
C LYS A 105 -7.52 -13.66 16.39
N SER A 106 -8.47 -12.84 15.98
CA SER A 106 -9.87 -13.21 16.03
C SER A 106 -10.25 -14.26 15.00
N ALA A 107 -9.43 -14.45 13.98
CA ALA A 107 -9.66 -15.42 12.92
C ALA A 107 -8.99 -16.76 13.16
N THR A 108 -8.17 -16.86 14.17
CA THR A 108 -7.48 -18.11 14.52
C THR A 108 -8.34 -18.98 15.43
N LEU A 109 -9.19 -19.73 14.83
CA LEU A 109 -10.04 -20.67 15.59
C LEU A 109 -9.74 -22.10 15.23
#